data_3e6bdf9f5af1b055bbc2cb3b8242b6a5
#
_entry.id   3e6bdf9f5af1b055bbc2cb3b8242b6a5
#
_cell.length_a   1.000
_cell.length_b   1.000
_cell.length_c   1.000
_cell.angle_alpha   90.00
_cell.angle_beta   90.00
_cell.angle_gamma   90.00
#
_symmetry.space_group_name_H-M   'P 1'
#
loop_
_entity.id
_entity.type
_entity.pdbx_description
1 polymer ?
#
loop_
_entity_poly.entity_id
_entity_poly.type
_entity_poly.pdbx_seq_one_letter_code
_entity_poly.pdbx_strand_id
1 'polypeptide(L)'
;MVEQRTDFRDLLKSRRAELGHSLRKIADRSVDPESGEQAKFGWLSKLERGLPAEMPKLEILKALSVGFELPLNVLKTAAMREFLDYDPTSDSSVVWSADRTTRLIVARAGEMSDEDRQQLADIAETFARKRTQSDENRGR
;
A
#
# COMPACT_ATOMS: atom_id res chain seq x y z
N MET A 1 -7.54 12.00 -21.66
CA MET A 1 -6.15 11.76 -21.22
C MET A 1 -6.15 11.56 -19.71
N VAL A 2 -5.80 10.40 -19.27
CA VAL A 2 -5.78 10.11 -17.83
C VAL A 2 -4.47 10.67 -17.27
N GLU A 3 -4.58 11.67 -16.39
CA GLU A 3 -3.40 12.17 -15.69
C GLU A 3 -2.86 11.07 -14.78
N GLN A 4 -1.58 10.79 -14.88
CA GLN A 4 -0.93 9.85 -14.00
C GLN A 4 -0.85 10.46 -12.61
N ARG A 5 -1.36 9.75 -11.60
CA ARG A 5 -1.31 10.22 -10.23
C ARG A 5 0.11 10.11 -9.67
N THR A 6 0.51 11.12 -8.93
CA THR A 6 1.85 11.25 -8.37
C THR A 6 1.84 11.49 -6.85
N ASP A 7 0.72 11.17 -6.20
CA ASP A 7 0.49 11.48 -4.78
C ASP A 7 1.60 10.93 -3.86
N PHE A 8 2.01 9.68 -4.10
CA PHE A 8 3.01 9.01 -3.26
C PHE A 8 4.41 9.59 -3.47
N ARG A 9 4.84 9.68 -4.72
CA ARG A 9 6.18 10.20 -5.04
C ARG A 9 6.34 11.67 -4.67
N ASP A 10 5.30 12.46 -4.82
CA ASP A 10 5.31 13.88 -4.44
C ASP A 10 5.41 14.02 -2.92
N LEU A 11 4.72 13.19 -2.16
CA LEU A 11 4.79 13.15 -0.70
C LEU A 11 6.22 12.86 -0.24
N LEU A 12 6.85 11.82 -0.80
CA LEU A 12 8.21 11.44 -0.43
C LEU A 12 9.22 12.52 -0.79
N LYS A 13 9.10 13.10 -1.99
CA LYS A 13 9.99 14.16 -2.46
C LYS A 13 9.90 15.40 -1.58
N SER A 14 8.69 15.84 -1.25
CA SER A 14 8.45 16.99 -0.37
C SER A 14 9.00 16.74 1.03
N ARG A 15 8.76 15.55 1.56
CA ARG A 15 9.25 15.22 2.91
C ARG A 15 10.75 15.15 2.98
N ARG A 16 11.41 14.58 1.95
CA ARG A 16 12.87 14.57 1.87
C ARG A 16 13.44 15.98 1.87
N ALA A 17 12.83 16.89 1.13
CA ALA A 17 13.25 18.30 1.10
C ALA A 17 13.13 18.94 2.48
N GLU A 18 12.04 18.69 3.20
CA GLU A 18 11.83 19.19 4.57
C GLU A 18 12.89 18.66 5.53
N LEU A 19 13.26 17.38 5.42
CA LEU A 19 14.27 16.75 6.27
C LEU A 19 15.70 17.17 5.92
N GLY A 20 15.93 17.68 4.70
CA GLY A 20 17.24 18.11 4.24
C GLY A 20 18.23 16.97 4.03
N HIS A 21 17.75 15.75 3.79
CA HIS A 21 18.60 14.58 3.59
C HIS A 21 18.77 14.24 2.11
N SER A 22 19.91 13.66 1.76
CA SER A 22 20.10 13.08 0.43
C SER A 22 19.24 11.84 0.27
N LEU A 23 18.94 11.48 -0.96
CA LEU A 23 18.14 10.29 -1.24
C LEU A 23 18.85 9.02 -0.74
N ARG A 24 20.16 8.94 -0.86
CA ARG A 24 20.95 7.82 -0.35
C ARG A 24 20.85 7.69 1.17
N LYS A 25 20.92 8.82 1.87
CA LYS A 25 20.78 8.84 3.33
C LYS A 25 19.39 8.36 3.76
N ILE A 26 18.36 8.81 3.05
CA ILE A 26 16.98 8.36 3.29
C ILE A 26 16.87 6.86 3.05
N ALA A 27 17.41 6.34 1.94
CA ALA A 27 17.39 4.92 1.63
C ALA A 27 18.06 4.09 2.74
N ASP A 28 19.21 4.54 3.23
CA ASP A 28 19.95 3.86 4.31
C ASP A 28 19.14 3.83 5.62
N ARG A 29 18.34 4.85 5.87
CA ARG A 29 17.49 4.94 7.08
C ARG A 29 16.15 4.22 6.93
N SER A 30 15.74 3.89 5.71
CA SER A 30 14.42 3.30 5.42
C SER A 30 14.48 1.78 5.56
N VAL A 31 14.54 1.32 6.81
CA VAL A 31 14.58 -0.10 7.18
C VAL A 31 13.44 -0.38 8.16
N ASP A 32 12.64 -1.41 7.85
CA ASP A 32 11.60 -1.87 8.79
C ASP A 32 12.25 -2.66 9.93
N PRO A 33 12.13 -2.21 11.19
CA PRO A 33 12.76 -2.90 12.31
C PRO A 33 12.18 -4.29 12.60
N GLU A 34 10.96 -4.57 12.14
CA GLU A 34 10.32 -5.87 12.36
C GLU A 34 10.80 -6.93 11.37
N SER A 35 10.79 -6.59 10.06
CA SER A 35 11.13 -7.55 8.99
C SER A 35 12.56 -7.45 8.52
N GLY A 36 13.24 -6.33 8.78
CA GLY A 36 14.56 -6.03 8.23
C GLY A 36 14.54 -5.62 6.76
N GLU A 37 13.37 -5.52 6.15
CA GLU A 37 13.23 -5.07 4.76
C GLU A 37 13.64 -3.62 4.62
N GLN A 38 14.34 -3.31 3.54
CA GLN A 38 14.87 -1.98 3.25
C GLN A 38 14.36 -1.47 1.92
N ALA A 39 13.95 -0.19 1.90
CA ALA A 39 13.61 0.48 0.64
C ALA A 39 14.90 0.72 -0.17
N LYS A 40 14.91 0.22 -1.40
CA LYS A 40 16.11 0.29 -2.26
C LYS A 40 16.28 1.67 -2.87
N PHE A 41 17.51 2.15 -2.89
CA PHE A 41 17.86 3.43 -3.48
C PHE A 41 17.39 3.55 -4.94
N GLY A 42 17.61 2.50 -5.75
CA GLY A 42 17.22 2.51 -7.16
C GLY A 42 15.72 2.72 -7.37
N TRP A 43 14.89 2.09 -6.54
CA TRP A 43 13.44 2.25 -6.58
C TRP A 43 13.02 3.68 -6.17
N LEU A 44 13.60 4.20 -5.09
CA LEU A 44 13.35 5.58 -4.63
C LEU A 44 13.79 6.61 -5.69
N SER A 45 14.94 6.38 -6.34
CA SER A 45 15.43 7.23 -7.41
C SER A 45 14.46 7.27 -8.59
N LYS A 46 13.88 6.14 -8.98
CA LYS A 46 12.87 6.09 -10.04
C LYS A 46 11.64 6.93 -9.68
N LEU A 47 11.16 6.82 -8.44
CA LEU A 47 10.02 7.61 -7.97
C LEU A 47 10.29 9.10 -8.07
N GLU A 48 11.45 9.58 -7.60
CA GLU A 48 11.79 11.00 -7.66
C GLU A 48 11.95 11.53 -9.07
N ARG A 49 12.47 10.71 -9.99
CA ARG A 49 12.66 11.09 -11.38
C ARG A 49 11.41 10.98 -12.24
N GLY A 50 10.28 10.60 -11.63
CA GLY A 50 9.01 10.44 -12.34
C GLY A 50 8.95 9.20 -13.24
N LEU A 51 9.84 8.23 -13.04
CA LEU A 51 9.88 7.00 -13.82
C LEU A 51 8.90 5.96 -13.25
N PRO A 52 8.43 5.02 -14.08
CA PRO A 52 7.59 3.94 -13.60
C PRO A 52 8.32 3.12 -12.52
N ALA A 53 7.62 2.79 -11.45
CA ALA A 53 8.15 2.03 -10.33
C ALA A 53 7.10 1.05 -9.83
N GLU A 54 7.55 -0.03 -9.23
CA GLU A 54 6.65 -1.03 -8.67
C GLU A 54 5.95 -0.52 -7.41
N MET A 55 4.70 -0.98 -7.22
CA MET A 55 3.94 -0.70 -6.01
C MET A 55 4.64 -1.33 -4.79
N PRO A 56 4.89 -0.56 -3.72
CA PRO A 56 5.57 -1.11 -2.55
C PRO A 56 4.67 -2.05 -1.75
N LYS A 57 5.27 -3.08 -1.16
CA LYS A 57 4.59 -3.94 -0.20
C LYS A 57 4.56 -3.27 1.19
N LEU A 58 3.78 -3.84 2.10
CA LEU A 58 3.57 -3.24 3.43
C LEU A 58 4.90 -3.05 4.19
N GLU A 59 5.80 -4.02 4.15
CA GLU A 59 7.10 -3.95 4.83
C GLU A 59 7.94 -2.78 4.32
N ILE A 60 7.87 -2.47 3.03
CA ILE A 60 8.56 -1.32 2.45
C ILE A 60 7.91 -0.01 2.89
N LEU A 61 6.57 0.04 3.01
CA LEU A 61 5.90 1.21 3.57
C LEU A 61 6.29 1.45 5.02
N LYS A 62 6.43 0.39 5.82
CA LYS A 62 6.92 0.49 7.19
C LYS A 62 8.36 1.01 7.24
N ALA A 63 9.22 0.52 6.33
CA ALA A 63 10.59 1.02 6.19
C ALA A 63 10.61 2.52 5.86
N LEU A 64 9.78 2.95 4.93
CA LEU A 64 9.66 4.36 4.53
C LEU A 64 9.13 5.22 5.68
N SER A 65 8.21 4.69 6.48
CA SER A 65 7.70 5.38 7.68
C SER A 65 8.84 5.76 8.63
N VAL A 66 9.81 4.87 8.79
CA VAL A 66 11.00 5.13 9.61
C VAL A 66 11.92 6.14 8.92
N GLY A 67 12.28 5.90 7.65
CA GLY A 67 13.26 6.71 6.93
C GLY A 67 12.80 8.14 6.67
N PHE A 68 11.54 8.32 6.31
CA PHE A 68 10.96 9.63 6.02
C PHE A 68 10.30 10.28 7.25
N GLU A 69 10.25 9.58 8.39
CA GLU A 69 9.60 10.07 9.60
C GLU A 69 8.16 10.52 9.32
N LEU A 70 7.39 9.66 8.66
CA LEU A 70 5.99 9.87 8.32
C LEU A 70 5.11 8.80 8.95
N PRO A 71 3.87 9.14 9.35
CA PRO A 71 2.93 8.13 9.80
C PRO A 71 2.62 7.11 8.71
N LEU A 72 2.53 5.83 9.08
CA LEU A 72 2.30 4.75 8.14
C LEU A 72 0.98 4.92 7.36
N ASN A 73 -0.08 5.39 8.02
CA ASN A 73 -1.37 5.59 7.37
C ASN A 73 -1.32 6.68 6.28
N VAL A 74 -0.48 7.69 6.43
CA VAL A 74 -0.27 8.74 5.41
C VAL A 74 0.38 8.12 4.16
N LEU A 75 1.39 7.28 4.36
CA LEU A 75 2.06 6.56 3.26
C LEU A 75 1.12 5.58 2.56
N LYS A 76 0.33 4.83 3.31
CA LYS A 76 -0.67 3.91 2.76
C LYS A 76 -1.67 4.63 1.87
N THR A 77 -2.22 5.74 2.34
CA THR A 77 -3.20 6.53 1.60
C THR A 77 -2.62 7.06 0.29
N ALA A 78 -1.43 7.66 0.36
CA ALA A 78 -0.76 8.20 -0.83
C ALA A 78 -0.44 7.09 -1.85
N ALA A 79 0.03 5.93 -1.37
CA ALA A 79 0.35 4.80 -2.24
C ALA A 79 -0.90 4.23 -2.91
N MET A 80 -2.02 4.14 -2.21
CA MET A 80 -3.29 3.67 -2.79
C MET A 80 -3.76 4.63 -3.89
N ARG A 81 -3.65 5.94 -3.67
CA ARG A 81 -4.04 6.94 -4.66
C ARG A 81 -3.18 6.85 -5.92
N GLU A 82 -1.87 6.74 -5.78
CA GLU A 82 -0.96 6.72 -6.93
C GLU A 82 -0.99 5.39 -7.68
N PHE A 83 -0.84 4.27 -6.98
CA PHE A 83 -0.63 2.96 -7.62
C PHE A 83 -1.93 2.23 -7.95
N LEU A 84 -3.00 2.48 -7.22
CA LEU A 84 -4.28 1.81 -7.43
C LEU A 84 -5.38 2.74 -7.95
N ASP A 85 -5.10 4.03 -8.08
CA ASP A 85 -6.07 5.06 -8.44
C ASP A 85 -7.33 4.96 -7.57
N TYR A 86 -7.11 4.76 -6.27
CA TYR A 86 -8.16 4.55 -5.27
C TYR A 86 -7.96 5.48 -4.08
N ASP A 87 -9.02 6.18 -3.66
CA ASP A 87 -8.98 7.08 -2.51
C ASP A 87 -9.57 6.39 -1.28
N PRO A 88 -8.74 5.87 -0.35
CA PRO A 88 -9.22 5.20 0.85
C PRO A 88 -9.91 6.12 1.85
N THR A 89 -9.82 7.45 1.70
CA THR A 89 -10.52 8.38 2.59
C THR A 89 -12.03 8.37 2.38
N SER A 90 -12.50 7.84 1.25
CA SER A 90 -13.92 7.65 0.97
C SER A 90 -14.50 6.37 1.61
N ASP A 91 -13.63 5.45 2.08
CA ASP A 91 -14.04 4.18 2.68
C ASP A 91 -13.08 3.83 3.84
N SER A 92 -13.59 3.89 5.06
CA SER A 92 -12.81 3.62 6.27
C SER A 92 -12.49 2.12 6.49
N SER A 93 -13.10 1.23 5.73
CA SER A 93 -12.90 -0.21 5.87
C SER A 93 -11.69 -0.76 5.11
N VAL A 94 -11.01 0.08 4.32
CA VAL A 94 -9.89 -0.36 3.49
C VAL A 94 -8.66 -0.65 4.34
N VAL A 95 -8.09 -1.85 4.18
CA VAL A 95 -6.88 -2.29 4.86
C VAL A 95 -5.81 -2.57 3.82
N TRP A 96 -4.60 -2.03 4.06
CA TRP A 96 -3.48 -2.34 3.18
C TRP A 96 -3.04 -3.79 3.37
N SER A 97 -2.86 -4.52 2.26
CA SER A 97 -2.36 -5.88 2.28
C SER A 97 -0.99 -5.97 1.62
N ALA A 98 -0.14 -6.87 2.12
CA ALA A 98 1.12 -7.21 1.48
C ALA A 98 0.90 -7.94 0.14
N ASP A 99 -0.24 -8.61 0.01
CA ASP A 99 -0.59 -9.35 -1.20
C ASP A 99 -1.15 -8.42 -2.28
N ARG A 100 -0.53 -8.43 -3.46
CA ARG A 100 -0.94 -7.62 -4.60
C ARG A 100 -2.38 -7.90 -5.04
N THR A 101 -2.77 -9.18 -5.06
CA THR A 101 -4.11 -9.58 -5.47
C THR A 101 -5.16 -8.98 -4.57
N THR A 102 -4.95 -9.02 -3.25
CA THR A 102 -5.86 -8.42 -2.28
C THR A 102 -5.97 -6.91 -2.47
N ARG A 103 -4.84 -6.22 -2.69
CA ARG A 103 -4.86 -4.77 -2.95
C ARG A 103 -5.68 -4.42 -4.19
N LEU A 104 -5.54 -5.22 -5.26
CA LEU A 104 -6.30 -5.02 -6.50
C LEU A 104 -7.79 -5.27 -6.29
N ILE A 105 -8.15 -6.29 -5.52
CA ILE A 105 -9.55 -6.59 -5.20
C ILE A 105 -10.19 -5.41 -4.45
N VAL A 106 -9.50 -4.86 -3.46
CA VAL A 106 -9.98 -3.71 -2.69
C VAL A 106 -10.16 -2.49 -3.60
N ALA A 107 -9.19 -2.21 -4.47
CA ALA A 107 -9.29 -1.08 -5.41
C ALA A 107 -10.48 -1.25 -6.37
N ARG A 108 -10.68 -2.44 -6.92
CA ARG A 108 -11.80 -2.72 -7.83
C ARG A 108 -13.14 -2.66 -7.11
N ALA A 109 -13.19 -3.16 -5.88
CA ALA A 109 -14.41 -3.08 -5.06
C ALA A 109 -14.86 -1.63 -4.86
N GLY A 110 -13.92 -0.70 -4.73
CA GLY A 110 -14.22 0.73 -4.59
C GLY A 110 -14.88 1.34 -5.82
N GLU A 111 -14.68 0.75 -7.01
CA GLU A 111 -15.28 1.19 -8.28
C GLU A 111 -16.65 0.58 -8.53
N MET A 112 -17.06 -0.41 -7.74
CA MET A 112 -18.31 -1.14 -7.91
C MET A 112 -19.50 -0.39 -7.31
N SER A 113 -20.72 -0.74 -7.76
CA SER A 113 -21.95 -0.30 -7.12
C SER A 113 -22.08 -0.94 -5.72
N ASP A 114 -22.93 -0.36 -4.87
CA ASP A 114 -23.18 -0.92 -3.54
C ASP A 114 -23.74 -2.35 -3.61
N GLU A 115 -24.61 -2.63 -4.59
CA GLU A 115 -25.16 -3.96 -4.81
C GLU A 115 -24.07 -4.97 -5.18
N ASP A 116 -23.18 -4.62 -6.10
CA ASP A 116 -22.09 -5.50 -6.53
C ASP A 116 -21.08 -5.74 -5.40
N ARG A 117 -20.78 -4.72 -4.60
CA ARG A 117 -19.92 -4.87 -3.42
C ARG A 117 -20.54 -5.81 -2.38
N GLN A 118 -21.85 -5.75 -2.20
CA GLN A 118 -22.54 -6.65 -1.29
C GLN A 118 -22.45 -8.11 -1.77
N GLN A 119 -22.62 -8.36 -3.06
CA GLN A 119 -22.44 -9.70 -3.64
C GLN A 119 -21.00 -10.20 -3.44
N LEU A 120 -20.00 -9.35 -3.65
CA LEU A 120 -18.59 -9.71 -3.42
C LEU A 120 -18.34 -10.05 -1.95
N ALA A 121 -18.91 -9.27 -1.04
CA ALA A 121 -18.80 -9.53 0.40
C ALA A 121 -19.42 -10.88 0.79
N ASP A 122 -20.57 -11.21 0.23
CA ASP A 122 -21.27 -12.48 0.48
C ASP A 122 -20.42 -13.68 -0.02
N ILE A 123 -19.83 -13.57 -1.19
CA ILE A 123 -18.93 -14.59 -1.74
C ILE A 123 -17.70 -14.76 -0.85
N ALA A 124 -17.06 -13.67 -0.44
CA ALA A 124 -15.89 -13.69 0.42
C ALA A 124 -16.20 -14.35 1.77
N GLU A 125 -17.37 -14.05 2.34
CA GLU A 125 -17.81 -14.64 3.59
C GLU A 125 -18.04 -16.15 3.46
N THR A 126 -18.57 -16.61 2.34
CA THR A 126 -18.77 -18.03 2.04
C THR A 126 -17.42 -18.77 2.04
N PHE A 127 -16.40 -18.21 1.39
CA PHE A 127 -15.06 -18.81 1.38
C PHE A 127 -14.44 -18.86 2.78
N ALA A 128 -14.62 -17.81 3.58
CA ALA A 128 -14.11 -17.75 4.94
C ALA A 128 -14.74 -18.84 5.83
N ARG A 129 -16.05 -19.06 5.71
CA ARG A 129 -16.77 -20.12 6.45
C ARG A 129 -16.27 -21.51 6.09
N LYS A 130 -16.08 -21.80 4.81
CA LYS A 130 -15.52 -23.09 4.34
C LYS A 130 -14.16 -23.36 4.96
N ARG A 131 -13.30 -22.35 5.02
CA ARG A 131 -11.97 -22.48 5.59
C ARG A 131 -12.02 -22.80 7.09
N THR A 132 -12.87 -22.12 7.84
CA THR A 132 -13.05 -22.34 9.27
C THR A 132 -13.54 -23.78 9.55
N GLN A 133 -14.52 -24.26 8.78
CA GLN A 133 -15.02 -25.64 8.91
C GLN A 133 -13.94 -26.68 8.62
N SER A 134 -13.10 -26.46 7.61
CA SER A 134 -11.98 -27.35 7.29
C SER A 134 -10.96 -27.40 8.43
N ASP A 135 -10.65 -26.27 9.04
CA ASP A 135 -9.71 -26.18 10.16
C ASP A 135 -10.28 -26.87 11.41
N GLU A 136 -11.56 -26.72 11.70
CA GLU A 136 -12.24 -27.41 12.80
C GLU A 136 -12.22 -28.92 12.63
N ASN A 137 -12.44 -29.41 11.40
CA ASN A 137 -12.42 -30.84 11.10
C ASN A 137 -11.01 -31.44 11.18
N ARG A 138 -9.98 -30.64 10.97
CA ARG A 138 -8.56 -31.08 11.08
C ARG A 138 -8.09 -31.13 12.53
N GLY A 139 -8.74 -30.40 13.44
CA GLY A 139 -8.37 -30.34 14.85
C GLY A 139 -8.93 -31.47 15.69
N ARG A 140 -9.62 -32.45 15.11
CA ARG A 140 -10.21 -33.59 15.84
C ARG A 140 -9.50 -34.89 15.57
#